data_f6e3dc6514682b0b5c9ea79beb3f9a2b
#
_entry.id   f6e3dc6514682b0b5c9ea79beb3f9a2b
#
_cell.length_a   1.000
_cell.length_b   1.000
_cell.length_c   1.000
_cell.angle_alpha   90.00
_cell.angle_beta   90.00
_cell.angle_gamma   90.00
#
_symmetry.space_group_name_H-M   'P 1'
#
loop_
_entity.id
_entity.type
_entity.pdbx_description
1 polymer ?
#
loop_
_entity_poly.entity_id
_entity_poly.type
_entity_poly.pdbx_seq_one_letter_code
_entity_poly.pdbx_strand_id
1 'polypeptide(L)'
;MLVAVTLLSCIRAGDFETYTARPQKGQFVSGSYLEFRIPVEDTLTPVNIEIFARIHSESGLVELPLRFRIGSPSGKWYADSLSLQLTGEGKEMFSRSGMWRDFRWVYRKGVIFPESGTWYIQAYHTSDVRVLVGVGELGIIVKKSREL
;
A
#
# COMPACT_ATOMS: atom_id res chain seq x y z
N MET A 1 -2.90 -38.03 -14.75
CA MET A 1 -1.81 -37.04 -14.68
C MET A 1 -2.41 -35.67 -14.96
N LEU A 2 -2.71 -34.93 -13.91
CA LEU A 2 -3.37 -33.64 -14.01
C LEU A 2 -2.26 -32.58 -14.09
N VAL A 3 -2.10 -31.99 -15.28
CA VAL A 3 -1.25 -30.80 -15.44
C VAL A 3 -2.04 -29.61 -14.94
N ALA A 4 -1.71 -29.15 -13.74
CA ALA A 4 -2.21 -27.88 -13.24
C ALA A 4 -1.54 -26.77 -14.04
N VAL A 5 -2.21 -26.29 -15.07
CA VAL A 5 -1.82 -25.03 -15.72
C VAL A 5 -2.20 -23.90 -14.76
N THR A 6 -1.23 -23.49 -13.96
CA THR A 6 -1.34 -22.20 -13.28
C THR A 6 -1.29 -21.14 -14.36
N LEU A 7 -2.46 -20.63 -14.74
CA LEU A 7 -2.56 -19.41 -15.51
C LEU A 7 -1.99 -18.30 -14.63
N LEU A 8 -0.70 -18.02 -14.78
CA LEU A 8 -0.18 -16.71 -14.40
C LEU A 8 -0.89 -15.72 -15.30
N SER A 9 -1.95 -15.14 -14.76
CA SER A 9 -2.56 -13.97 -15.34
C SER A 9 -1.55 -12.85 -15.24
N CYS A 10 -0.64 -12.77 -16.21
CA CYS A 10 0.09 -11.55 -16.47
C CYS A 10 -0.93 -10.53 -16.95
N ILE A 11 -1.54 -9.84 -16.00
CA ILE A 11 -2.25 -8.61 -16.33
C ILE A 11 -1.15 -7.63 -16.74
N ARG A 12 -0.87 -7.56 -18.02
CA ARG A 12 -0.20 -6.42 -18.63
C ARG A 12 -1.20 -5.27 -18.67
N ALA A 13 -1.70 -4.88 -17.53
CA ALA A 13 -2.50 -3.70 -17.39
C ALA A 13 -1.56 -2.54 -17.03
N GLY A 14 -0.96 -1.94 -18.06
CA GLY A 14 -0.16 -0.74 -17.90
C GLY A 14 1.14 -0.95 -17.10
N ASP A 15 1.79 0.16 -16.78
CA ASP A 15 3.11 0.23 -16.18
C ASP A 15 3.05 0.25 -14.65
N PHE A 16 2.14 -0.48 -14.03
CA PHE A 16 1.99 -0.49 -12.58
C PHE A 16 1.70 -1.88 -12.01
N GLU A 17 2.12 -2.07 -10.76
CA GLU A 17 1.83 -3.25 -9.96
C GLU A 17 1.21 -2.83 -8.63
N THR A 18 0.24 -3.59 -8.16
CA THR A 18 -0.47 -3.31 -6.91
C THR A 18 -0.29 -4.47 -5.94
N TYR A 19 0.10 -4.14 -4.72
CA TYR A 19 0.25 -5.07 -3.61
C TYR A 19 -0.74 -4.68 -2.52
N THR A 20 -1.56 -5.62 -2.07
CA THR A 20 -2.61 -5.32 -1.10
C THR A 20 -2.54 -6.23 0.12
N ALA A 21 -3.03 -5.73 1.25
CA ALA A 21 -3.18 -6.48 2.48
C ALA A 21 -4.44 -6.01 3.23
N ARG A 22 -5.07 -6.93 3.94
CA ARG A 22 -6.30 -6.68 4.70
C ARG A 22 -6.08 -6.94 6.17
N PRO A 23 -6.59 -6.04 7.05
CA PRO A 23 -6.62 -6.35 8.48
C PRO A 23 -7.42 -7.61 8.75
N GLN A 24 -6.91 -8.46 9.62
CA GLN A 24 -7.58 -9.70 9.99
C GLN A 24 -8.92 -9.40 10.65
N LYS A 25 -10.01 -9.98 10.12
CA LYS A 25 -11.39 -9.75 10.59
C LYS A 25 -11.80 -8.28 10.59
N GLY A 26 -11.23 -7.46 9.71
CA GLY A 26 -11.49 -6.03 9.66
C GLY A 26 -10.96 -5.24 10.86
N GLN A 27 -10.08 -5.81 11.66
CA GLN A 27 -9.53 -5.22 12.87
C GLN A 27 -8.04 -4.92 12.70
N PHE A 28 -7.70 -3.66 12.58
CA PHE A 28 -6.32 -3.21 12.53
C PHE A 28 -5.83 -2.96 13.96
N VAL A 29 -5.10 -3.93 14.51
CA VAL A 29 -4.69 -3.93 15.92
C VAL A 29 -3.38 -3.16 16.09
N SER A 30 -3.31 -2.32 17.12
CA SER A 30 -2.09 -1.62 17.52
C SER A 30 -0.96 -2.63 17.80
N GLY A 31 0.24 -2.35 17.28
CA GLY A 31 1.39 -3.22 17.42
C GLY A 31 1.46 -4.37 16.40
N SER A 32 0.38 -4.62 15.66
CA SER A 32 0.41 -5.53 14.51
C SER A 32 0.61 -4.76 13.22
N TYR A 33 1.04 -5.43 12.18
CA TYR A 33 1.31 -4.78 10.90
C TYR A 33 0.70 -5.54 9.73
N LEU A 34 0.45 -4.79 8.67
CA LEU A 34 0.17 -5.34 7.35
C LEU A 34 1.46 -5.35 6.55
N GLU A 35 1.79 -6.45 5.93
CA GLU A 35 3.05 -6.62 5.20
C GLU A 35 2.82 -6.66 3.70
N PHE A 36 3.64 -5.90 2.99
CA PHE A 36 3.70 -5.89 1.54
C PHE A 36 5.08 -6.38 1.12
N ARG A 37 5.12 -7.35 0.22
CA ARG A 37 6.35 -7.89 -0.36
C ARG A 37 6.45 -7.45 -1.79
N ILE A 38 7.44 -6.63 -2.09
CA ILE A 38 7.62 -6.02 -3.40
C ILE A 38 8.87 -6.61 -4.05
N PRO A 39 8.71 -7.47 -5.05
CA PRO A 39 9.85 -7.99 -5.79
C PRO A 39 10.38 -6.89 -6.72
N VAL A 40 11.66 -6.61 -6.62
CA VAL A 40 12.35 -5.61 -7.42
C VAL A 40 13.44 -6.27 -8.25
N GLU A 41 13.34 -6.16 -9.57
CA GLU A 41 14.37 -6.61 -10.50
C GLU A 41 15.10 -5.41 -11.11
N ASP A 42 14.39 -4.34 -11.41
CA ASP A 42 14.91 -3.14 -12.04
C ASP A 42 15.37 -2.12 -10.99
N THR A 43 16.69 -1.89 -10.94
CA THR A 43 17.33 -0.91 -10.04
C THR A 43 17.77 0.36 -10.77
N LEU A 44 17.34 0.56 -12.01
CA LEU A 44 17.74 1.69 -12.85
C LEU A 44 16.59 2.63 -13.18
N THR A 45 15.37 2.09 -13.33
CA THR A 45 14.20 2.87 -13.75
C THR A 45 13.52 3.52 -12.55
N PRO A 46 13.31 4.85 -12.56
CA PRO A 46 12.55 5.52 -11.52
C PRO A 46 11.09 5.06 -11.50
N VAL A 47 10.53 4.94 -10.30
CA VAL A 47 9.14 4.58 -10.07
C VAL A 47 8.46 5.61 -9.17
N ASN A 48 7.16 5.70 -9.30
CA ASN A 48 6.31 6.42 -8.35
C ASN A 48 5.63 5.40 -7.45
N ILE A 49 5.56 5.69 -6.17
CA ILE A 49 4.90 4.83 -5.19
C ILE A 49 3.69 5.56 -4.66
N GLU A 50 2.53 4.92 -4.77
CA GLU A 50 1.26 5.42 -4.24
C GLU A 50 0.77 4.48 -3.14
N ILE A 51 -0.03 5.02 -2.24
CA ILE A 51 -0.72 4.27 -1.20
C ILE A 51 -2.20 4.24 -1.56
N PHE A 52 -2.79 3.07 -1.46
CA PHE A 52 -4.22 2.83 -1.62
C PHE A 52 -4.82 2.46 -0.28
N ALA A 53 -6.02 2.96 0.01
CA ALA A 53 -6.79 2.52 1.17
C ALA A 53 -8.28 2.42 0.83
N ARG A 54 -8.90 1.33 1.27
CA ARG A 54 -10.34 1.13 1.22
C ARG A 54 -10.91 1.32 2.62
N ILE A 55 -11.75 2.33 2.78
CA ILE A 55 -12.28 2.77 4.07
C ILE A 55 -13.79 2.63 4.07
N HIS A 56 -14.32 2.06 5.14
CA HIS A 56 -15.77 1.97 5.31
C HIS A 56 -16.38 3.36 5.50
N SER A 57 -17.45 3.64 4.77
CA SER A 57 -18.07 4.98 4.77
C SER A 57 -18.61 5.43 6.13
N GLU A 58 -18.95 4.48 7.01
CA GLU A 58 -19.46 4.72 8.35
C GLU A 58 -18.39 4.64 9.44
N SER A 59 -17.10 4.51 9.06
CA SER A 59 -16.02 4.37 10.03
C SER A 59 -15.81 5.59 10.92
N GLY A 60 -16.22 6.78 10.43
CA GLY A 60 -15.95 8.05 11.11
C GLY A 60 -14.49 8.49 11.08
N LEU A 61 -13.62 7.75 10.38
CA LEU A 61 -12.21 8.10 10.27
C LEU A 61 -12.02 9.36 9.44
N VAL A 62 -11.30 10.33 9.99
CA VAL A 62 -10.93 11.58 9.30
C VAL A 62 -9.49 11.56 8.81
N GLU A 63 -8.67 10.69 9.39
CA GLU A 63 -7.29 10.47 9.00
C GLU A 63 -6.90 9.02 9.31
N LEU A 64 -5.89 8.54 8.59
CA LEU A 64 -5.28 7.24 8.86
C LEU A 64 -3.80 7.46 9.13
N PRO A 65 -3.41 7.55 10.42
CA PRO A 65 -2.02 7.71 10.78
C PRO A 65 -1.31 6.37 10.69
N LEU A 66 -0.22 6.33 9.96
CA LEU A 66 0.55 5.11 9.71
C LEU A 66 2.03 5.32 10.03
N ARG A 67 2.67 4.25 10.39
CA ARG A 67 4.12 4.12 10.43
C ARG A 67 4.52 2.98 9.50
N PHE A 68 5.44 3.28 8.61
CA PHE A 68 6.04 2.27 7.75
C PHE A 68 7.40 1.85 8.29
N ARG A 69 7.65 0.56 8.29
CA ARG A 69 8.98 0.00 8.37
C ARG A 69 9.30 -0.63 7.03
N ILE A 70 10.39 -0.21 6.43
CA ILE A 70 10.77 -0.61 5.08
C ILE A 70 12.07 -1.39 5.17
N GLY A 71 12.02 -2.67 4.78
CA GLY A 71 13.17 -3.56 4.79
C GLY A 71 13.71 -3.80 3.39
N SER A 72 15.03 -3.61 3.23
CA SER A 72 15.73 -3.91 1.98
C SER A 72 16.10 -5.39 1.89
N PRO A 73 16.39 -5.89 0.67
CA PRO A 73 16.85 -7.27 0.50
C PRO A 73 18.11 -7.61 1.31
N SER A 74 19.00 -6.63 1.52
CA SER A 74 20.22 -6.80 2.32
C SER A 74 20.02 -6.69 3.82
N GLY A 75 18.78 -6.47 4.28
CA GLY A 75 18.45 -6.42 5.70
C GLY A 75 18.56 -5.03 6.36
N LYS A 76 18.63 -3.97 5.56
CA LYS A 76 18.57 -2.60 6.08
C LYS A 76 17.13 -2.21 6.33
N TRP A 77 16.86 -1.53 7.45
CA TRP A 77 15.53 -1.09 7.83
C TRP A 77 15.45 0.42 7.92
N TYR A 78 14.37 0.96 7.36
CA TYR A 78 14.04 2.37 7.38
C TYR A 78 12.67 2.54 8.02
N ALA A 79 12.42 3.67 8.64
CA ALA A 79 11.12 4.00 9.21
C ALA A 79 10.64 5.34 8.69
N ASP A 80 9.34 5.43 8.45
CA ASP A 80 8.68 6.66 8.02
C ASP A 80 7.29 6.73 8.65
N SER A 81 6.88 7.93 9.04
CA SER A 81 5.57 8.18 9.61
C SER A 81 4.79 9.10 8.69
N LEU A 82 3.52 8.78 8.46
CA LEU A 82 2.66 9.54 7.59
C LEU A 82 1.22 9.53 8.12
N SER A 83 0.45 10.53 7.74
CA SER A 83 -0.97 10.57 8.03
C SER A 83 -1.74 10.79 6.75
N LEU A 84 -2.62 9.84 6.43
CA LEU A 84 -3.44 9.89 5.23
C LEU A 84 -4.75 10.60 5.57
N GLN A 85 -5.00 11.73 4.94
CA GLN A 85 -6.21 12.51 5.15
C GLN A 85 -7.38 11.89 4.41
N LEU A 86 -8.48 11.64 5.11
CA LEU A 86 -9.69 11.02 4.58
C LEU A 86 -10.84 12.02 4.39
N THR A 87 -10.62 13.28 4.77
CA THR A 87 -11.61 14.36 4.68
C THR A 87 -10.99 15.62 4.09
N GLY A 88 -11.82 16.51 3.52
CA GLY A 88 -11.40 17.79 2.95
C GLY A 88 -11.20 17.75 1.44
N GLU A 89 -10.87 18.91 0.87
CA GLU A 89 -10.63 19.08 -0.56
C GLU A 89 -9.23 18.60 -0.96
N GLY A 90 -9.06 18.26 -2.24
CA GLY A 90 -7.77 17.86 -2.80
C GLY A 90 -7.43 16.39 -2.62
N LYS A 91 -8.39 15.59 -2.20
CA LYS A 91 -8.21 14.14 -2.11
C LYS A 91 -8.65 13.46 -3.37
N GLU A 92 -7.82 12.57 -3.81
CA GLU A 92 -8.19 11.67 -4.86
C GLU A 92 -9.03 10.53 -4.28
N MET A 93 -10.32 10.77 -4.12
CA MET A 93 -11.26 9.69 -3.93
C MET A 93 -11.33 8.95 -5.26
N PHE A 94 -10.72 7.77 -5.28
CA PHE A 94 -10.60 7.00 -6.51
C PHE A 94 -11.92 6.39 -6.96
N SER A 95 -12.69 5.86 -6.02
CA SER A 95 -14.02 5.34 -6.32
C SER A 95 -14.87 5.22 -5.06
N ARG A 96 -16.19 5.10 -5.28
CA ARG A 96 -17.15 4.78 -4.24
C ARG A 96 -17.92 3.55 -4.69
N SER A 97 -17.89 2.50 -3.89
CA SER A 97 -18.61 1.27 -4.15
C SER A 97 -19.37 0.85 -2.90
N GLY A 98 -20.69 1.04 -2.91
CA GLY A 98 -21.55 0.71 -1.77
C GLY A 98 -21.12 1.43 -0.50
N MET A 99 -20.76 0.66 0.54
CA MET A 99 -20.31 1.17 1.83
C MET A 99 -18.81 1.48 1.89
N TRP A 100 -18.09 1.34 0.82
CA TRP A 100 -16.64 1.51 0.77
C TRP A 100 -16.26 2.73 -0.04
N ARG A 101 -15.20 3.43 0.43
CA ARG A 101 -14.54 4.53 -0.28
C ARG A 101 -13.10 4.15 -0.51
N ASP A 102 -12.65 4.28 -1.74
CA ASP A 102 -11.28 3.99 -2.13
C ASP A 102 -10.53 5.30 -2.30
N PHE A 103 -9.37 5.39 -1.65
CA PHE A 103 -8.49 6.56 -1.67
C PHE A 103 -7.13 6.18 -2.20
N ARG A 104 -6.45 7.15 -2.84
CA ARG A 104 -5.08 7.03 -3.30
C ARG A 104 -4.29 8.28 -2.96
N TRP A 105 -3.05 8.08 -2.57
CA TRP A 105 -2.12 9.18 -2.28
C TRP A 105 -0.78 8.87 -2.92
N VAL A 106 -0.12 9.90 -3.45
CA VAL A 106 1.26 9.79 -3.87
C VAL A 106 2.14 9.78 -2.63
N TYR A 107 2.92 8.72 -2.48
CA TYR A 107 3.85 8.56 -1.36
C TYR A 107 5.25 9.04 -1.72
N ARG A 108 5.78 8.56 -2.85
CA ARG A 108 7.09 8.96 -3.36
C ARG A 108 7.05 9.04 -4.89
N LYS A 109 7.75 10.03 -5.44
CA LYS A 109 7.91 10.19 -6.88
C LYS A 109 9.36 10.02 -7.29
N GLY A 110 9.57 9.37 -8.44
CA GLY A 110 10.89 9.28 -9.07
C GLY A 110 11.93 8.59 -8.23
N VAL A 111 11.54 7.60 -7.44
CA VAL A 111 12.48 6.82 -6.63
C VAL A 111 13.05 5.65 -7.40
N ILE A 112 14.31 5.34 -7.13
CA ILE A 112 15.00 4.19 -7.67
C ILE A 112 15.25 3.23 -6.50
N PHE A 113 14.83 1.96 -6.67
CA PHE A 113 15.18 0.93 -5.71
C PHE A 113 16.66 0.59 -5.86
N PRO A 114 17.49 0.82 -4.83
CA PRO A 114 18.94 0.63 -4.96
C PRO A 114 19.39 -0.83 -4.95
N GLU A 115 18.52 -1.75 -4.56
CA GLU A 115 18.84 -3.17 -4.48
C GLU A 115 17.77 -4.01 -5.17
N SER A 116 18.19 -5.02 -5.94
CA SER A 116 17.29 -6.05 -6.44
C SER A 116 16.98 -7.08 -5.37
N GLY A 117 15.82 -7.68 -5.43
CA GLY A 117 15.33 -8.65 -4.46
C GLY A 117 14.00 -8.24 -3.89
N THR A 118 13.58 -8.87 -2.80
CA THR A 118 12.30 -8.57 -2.17
C THR A 118 12.46 -7.47 -1.13
N TRP A 119 11.71 -6.38 -1.34
CA TRP A 119 11.54 -5.31 -0.36
C TRP A 119 10.29 -5.58 0.46
N TYR A 120 10.35 -5.25 1.75
CA TYR A 120 9.24 -5.41 2.68
C TYR A 120 8.77 -4.04 3.15
N ILE A 121 7.46 -3.81 3.14
CA ILE A 121 6.85 -2.67 3.80
C ILE A 121 5.91 -3.22 4.85
N GLN A 122 6.14 -2.86 6.11
CA GLN A 122 5.28 -3.19 7.23
C GLN A 122 4.56 -1.93 7.67
N ALA A 123 3.23 -1.94 7.57
CA ALA A 123 2.39 -0.79 7.92
C ALA A 123 1.72 -1.00 9.25
N TYR A 124 1.98 -0.09 10.19
CA TYR A 124 1.36 -0.03 11.52
C TYR A 124 0.46 1.19 11.58
N HIS A 125 -0.70 1.09 12.23
CA HIS A 125 -1.42 2.31 12.57
C HIS A 125 -0.87 2.91 13.86
N THR A 126 -0.87 4.22 13.95
CA THR A 126 -0.40 5.00 15.11
C THR A 126 -1.51 5.78 15.79
N SER A 127 -2.75 5.41 15.53
CA SER A 127 -3.92 5.96 16.22
C SER A 127 -3.91 5.60 17.71
N ASP A 128 -4.54 6.42 18.53
CA ASP A 128 -4.65 6.21 19.98
C ASP A 128 -5.52 5.02 20.35
N VAL A 129 -6.37 4.55 19.44
CA VAL A 129 -7.21 3.38 19.70
C VAL A 129 -6.42 2.11 19.53
N ARG A 130 -6.70 1.12 20.36
CA ARG A 130 -6.03 -0.18 20.25
C ARG A 130 -6.40 -0.92 18.97
N VAL A 131 -7.66 -0.90 18.61
CA VAL A 131 -8.19 -1.55 17.42
C VAL A 131 -8.84 -0.50 16.53
N LEU A 132 -8.27 -0.31 15.34
CA LEU A 132 -8.81 0.59 14.35
C LEU A 132 -9.76 -0.20 13.44
N VAL A 133 -11.01 0.17 13.43
CA VAL A 133 -12.05 -0.44 12.60
C VAL A 133 -12.35 0.44 11.41
N GLY A 134 -12.76 -0.16 10.30
CA GLY A 134 -13.16 0.57 9.11
C GLY A 134 -12.12 0.62 8.02
N VAL A 135 -10.92 0.11 8.26
CA VAL A 135 -9.91 -0.09 7.21
C VAL A 135 -10.15 -1.46 6.59
N GLY A 136 -10.68 -1.50 5.38
CA GLY A 136 -10.96 -2.75 4.67
C GLY A 136 -9.75 -3.33 3.98
N GLU A 137 -8.91 -2.46 3.43
CA GLU A 137 -7.72 -2.87 2.66
C GLU A 137 -6.73 -1.71 2.59
N LEU A 138 -5.44 -2.02 2.68
CA LEU A 138 -4.35 -1.13 2.31
C LEU A 138 -3.62 -1.69 1.10
N GLY A 139 -3.05 -0.81 0.29
CA GLY A 139 -2.28 -1.22 -0.87
C GLY A 139 -1.10 -0.29 -1.13
N ILE A 140 -0.10 -0.86 -1.77
CA ILE A 140 1.04 -0.14 -2.33
C ILE A 140 0.99 -0.32 -3.83
N ILE A 141 1.04 0.79 -4.56
CA ILE A 141 1.04 0.81 -6.02
C ILE A 141 2.39 1.32 -6.49
N VAL A 142 3.07 0.52 -7.28
CA VAL A 142 4.37 0.88 -7.86
C VAL A 142 4.16 1.10 -9.35
N LYS A 143 4.42 2.32 -9.82
CA LYS A 143 4.29 2.72 -11.22
C LYS A 143 5.62 3.15 -11.77
N LYS A 144 5.90 2.83 -13.05
CA LYS A 144 7.03 3.45 -13.74
C LYS A 144 6.80 4.95 -13.84
N SER A 145 7.82 5.73 -13.47
CA SER A 145 7.78 7.17 -13.64
C SER A 145 7.84 7.53 -15.11
N ARG A 146 6.90 8.37 -15.59
CA ARG A 146 6.87 8.87 -16.97
C ARG A 146 7.45 10.28 -17.08
N GLU A 147 8.01 10.80 -16.03
CA GLU A 147 8.68 12.09 -16.08
C GLU A 147 10.02 11.94 -16.80
N LEU A 148 10.07 12.52 -17.96
CA LEU A 148 11.29 12.67 -18.74
C LEU A 148 12.11 13.85 -18.19
#